data_ec3e729b53c8973df17227a700752fda
#
_entry.id   ec3e729b53c8973df17227a700752fda
#
_cell.length_a   1.000
_cell.length_b   1.000
_cell.length_c   1.000
_cell.angle_alpha   90.00
_cell.angle_beta   90.00
_cell.angle_gamma   90.00
#
_symmetry.space_group_name_H-M   'P 1'
#
loop_
_entity.id
_entity.type
_entity.pdbx_description
1 polymer ?
#
loop_
_entity_poly.entity_id
_entity_poly.type
_entity_poly.pdbx_seq_one_letter_code
_entity_poly.pdbx_strand_id
1 'polypeptide(L)'
;MRIGRCTPQSGNPYISHARSKREGLLSCCQNKARHKLLVEIRHLPTLNFVRARLPAAVVVGYRARDALAVERRRMPWMAVEKHFRFEGPNGAASLADLFEGRRQLIVYRAFYAPDVTTYPASGGAYPERACVGCSFGADQVAHPAHLNARDTTLVYVSRAPQAEIQGLKERMGWELIPWYTVTDDFDKDFGVDEWHGHNAFIREGDRIFRTYFVNARGDSHLGTTWSYLDITALGRQEEWEDSPEGYLQTPPYQWWNYHDAYGQDA
;
A
#
# COMPACT_ATOMS: atom_id res chain seq x y z
N MET A 1 36.18 -22.71 22.33
CA MET A 1 34.84 -22.20 22.00
C MET A 1 34.92 -21.50 20.65
N ARG A 2 34.44 -22.12 19.57
CA ARG A 2 34.56 -21.57 18.20
C ARG A 2 33.39 -20.62 17.94
N ILE A 3 33.69 -19.38 17.61
CA ILE A 3 32.73 -18.36 17.24
C ILE A 3 32.38 -18.56 15.75
N GLY A 4 31.17 -18.97 15.45
CA GLY A 4 30.68 -19.14 14.09
C GLY A 4 30.62 -17.80 13.35
N ARG A 5 31.16 -17.75 12.14
CA ARG A 5 31.05 -16.58 11.24
C ARG A 5 29.68 -16.58 10.57
N CYS A 6 28.95 -15.48 10.74
CA CYS A 6 27.79 -15.20 9.89
C CYS A 6 28.28 -14.74 8.50
N THR A 7 27.89 -15.42 7.46
CA THR A 7 28.08 -14.99 6.07
C THR A 7 26.91 -14.14 5.63
N PRO A 8 27.10 -13.00 4.96
CA PRO A 8 25.99 -12.22 4.44
C PRO A 8 25.43 -12.88 3.18
N GLN A 9 24.13 -13.14 3.16
CA GLN A 9 23.42 -13.52 1.95
C GLN A 9 23.11 -12.30 1.08
N SER A 10 23.05 -12.54 -0.21
CA SER A 10 22.94 -11.64 -1.33
C SER A 10 21.77 -10.64 -1.22
N GLY A 11 22.09 -9.38 -1.45
CA GLY A 11 21.18 -8.26 -1.25
C GLY A 11 20.04 -8.12 -2.26
N ASN A 12 18.96 -7.64 -1.78
CA ASN A 12 17.84 -7.09 -2.53
C ASN A 12 18.31 -5.81 -3.27
N PRO A 13 18.12 -5.68 -4.58
CA PRO A 13 18.63 -4.57 -5.39
C PRO A 13 18.07 -3.19 -5.08
N TYR A 14 17.09 -3.08 -4.18
CA TYR A 14 16.47 -1.81 -3.80
C TYR A 14 17.05 -1.12 -2.55
N ILE A 15 18.11 -1.67 -1.95
CA ILE A 15 18.76 -1.05 -0.80
C ILE A 15 20.27 -0.99 -1.06
N SER A 16 20.70 -0.05 -1.90
CA SER A 16 22.11 0.31 -2.05
C SER A 16 22.40 1.57 -1.25
N HIS A 17 22.78 1.43 0.01
CA HIS A 17 23.69 2.40 0.66
C HIS A 17 24.49 1.67 1.75
N ALA A 18 25.79 1.81 1.62
CA ALA A 18 26.81 1.17 2.44
C ALA A 18 26.62 1.43 3.94
N ARG A 19 26.31 0.37 4.69
CA ARG A 19 26.43 0.39 6.16
C ARG A 19 27.79 -0.14 6.58
N SER A 20 28.45 0.59 7.45
CA SER A 20 29.77 0.24 7.95
C SER A 20 29.69 -1.00 8.86
N LYS A 21 30.79 -1.78 8.92
CA LYS A 21 30.91 -3.01 9.72
C LYS A 21 30.62 -2.85 11.25
N ARG A 22 30.47 -1.64 11.75
CA ARG A 22 30.13 -1.36 13.15
C ARG A 22 28.64 -1.48 13.45
N GLU A 23 27.77 -1.27 12.46
CA GLU A 23 26.32 -1.31 12.67
C GLU A 23 25.77 -2.75 12.79
N GLY A 24 26.38 -3.73 12.14
CA GLY A 24 25.97 -5.13 12.24
C GLY A 24 26.16 -5.76 13.64
N LEU A 25 27.17 -5.31 14.38
CA LEU A 25 27.39 -5.77 15.76
C LEU A 25 26.41 -5.15 16.77
N LEU A 26 25.99 -3.92 16.55
CA LEU A 26 25.00 -3.25 17.38
C LEU A 26 23.58 -3.82 17.16
N SER A 27 23.23 -4.21 15.92
CA SER A 27 21.97 -4.84 15.61
C SER A 27 21.80 -6.21 16.30
N CYS A 28 22.82 -7.04 16.31
CA CYS A 28 22.78 -8.36 16.95
C CYS A 28 22.65 -8.25 18.50
N CYS A 29 23.28 -7.25 19.12
CA CYS A 29 23.17 -7.02 20.55
C CYS A 29 21.81 -6.42 20.95
N GLN A 30 21.25 -5.56 20.10
CA GLN A 30 19.92 -4.98 20.33
C GLN A 30 18.81 -6.02 20.23
N ASN A 31 18.91 -6.99 19.33
CA ASN A 31 17.94 -8.08 19.19
C ASN A 31 17.93 -8.99 20.41
N LYS A 32 19.09 -9.37 20.95
CA LYS A 32 19.17 -10.17 22.18
C LYS A 32 18.60 -9.45 23.40
N ALA A 33 18.80 -8.14 23.48
CA ALA A 33 18.24 -7.32 24.56
C ALA A 33 16.70 -7.19 24.46
N ARG A 34 16.16 -7.05 23.23
CA ARG A 34 14.71 -7.02 22.98
C ARG A 34 14.06 -8.36 23.28
N HIS A 35 14.66 -9.47 22.85
CA HIS A 35 14.14 -10.81 23.13
C HIS A 35 14.08 -11.10 24.62
N LYS A 36 15.12 -10.74 25.36
CA LYS A 36 15.16 -10.87 26.82
C LYS A 36 14.09 -9.99 27.48
N LEU A 37 13.90 -8.77 26.97
CA LEU A 37 12.86 -7.85 27.46
C LEU A 37 11.44 -8.40 27.22
N LEU A 38 11.18 -9.01 26.04
CA LEU A 38 9.89 -9.62 25.71
C LEU A 38 9.58 -10.84 26.58
N VAL A 39 10.59 -11.64 26.94
CA VAL A 39 10.41 -12.78 27.86
C VAL A 39 10.16 -12.30 29.30
N GLU A 40 10.85 -11.26 29.75
CA GLU A 40 10.63 -10.69 31.09
C GLU A 40 9.26 -10.02 31.23
N ILE A 41 8.74 -9.37 30.17
CA ILE A 41 7.42 -8.74 30.15
C ILE A 41 6.29 -9.77 30.33
N ARG A 42 6.47 -11.02 29.86
CA ARG A 42 5.46 -12.09 30.06
C ARG A 42 5.19 -12.44 31.53
N HIS A 43 6.05 -12.04 32.42
CA HIS A 43 5.97 -12.35 33.85
C HIS A 43 5.67 -11.14 34.75
N LEU A 44 5.43 -9.94 34.20
CA LEU A 44 5.08 -8.75 34.98
C LEU A 44 3.56 -8.55 35.09
N PRO A 45 3.04 -8.12 36.26
CA PRO A 45 1.62 -7.79 36.40
C PRO A 45 1.23 -6.63 35.46
N THR A 46 0.23 -6.85 34.69
CA THR A 46 -0.08 -6.33 33.36
C THR A 46 -0.52 -4.87 33.21
N LEU A 47 -0.56 -4.04 34.21
CA LEU A 47 -1.27 -2.75 34.09
C LEU A 47 -0.42 -1.47 34.11
N ASN A 48 0.83 -1.50 34.56
CA ASN A 48 1.63 -0.28 34.69
C ASN A 48 2.69 -0.06 33.61
N PHE A 49 2.97 -1.07 32.80
CA PHE A 49 4.06 -0.99 31.81
C PHE A 49 3.71 -0.14 30.58
N VAL A 50 2.47 -0.20 30.13
CA VAL A 50 2.01 0.49 28.92
C VAL A 50 1.97 2.02 29.11
N ARG A 51 1.82 2.51 30.33
CA ARG A 51 1.62 3.95 30.58
C ARG A 51 2.89 4.80 30.54
N ALA A 52 4.08 4.25 30.72
CA ALA A 52 5.25 5.07 31.03
C ALA A 52 6.19 5.41 29.85
N ARG A 53 6.23 4.61 28.77
CA ARG A 53 7.23 4.81 27.68
C ARG A 53 6.69 4.91 26.25
N LEU A 54 5.48 4.48 25.99
CA LEU A 54 4.88 4.54 24.64
C LEU A 54 4.44 5.95 24.20
N PRO A 55 4.02 6.88 25.06
CA PRO A 55 3.53 8.18 24.62
C PRO A 55 4.51 8.99 23.77
N ALA A 56 5.81 8.92 24.07
CA ALA A 56 6.82 9.71 23.35
C ALA A 56 7.05 9.20 21.92
N ALA A 57 7.19 7.89 21.72
CA ALA A 57 7.39 7.30 20.41
C ALA A 57 6.14 7.47 19.51
N VAL A 58 4.95 7.33 20.08
CA VAL A 58 3.68 7.57 19.38
C VAL A 58 3.59 9.04 18.94
N VAL A 59 3.90 9.99 19.82
CA VAL A 59 3.90 11.43 19.48
C VAL A 59 4.91 11.75 18.39
N VAL A 60 6.11 11.15 18.41
CA VAL A 60 7.11 11.30 17.34
C VAL A 60 6.57 10.77 16.02
N GLY A 61 5.90 9.61 16.02
CA GLY A 61 5.28 9.02 14.84
C GLY A 61 4.19 9.91 14.23
N TYR A 62 3.29 10.47 15.04
CA TYR A 62 2.27 11.40 14.54
C TYR A 62 2.89 12.68 13.96
N ARG A 63 3.84 13.30 14.67
CA ARG A 63 4.52 14.50 14.17
C ARG A 63 5.24 14.27 12.85
N ALA A 64 5.87 13.11 12.67
CA ALA A 64 6.53 12.77 11.41
C ALA A 64 5.51 12.60 10.27
N ARG A 65 4.37 11.97 10.52
CA ARG A 65 3.27 11.87 9.54
C ARG A 65 2.68 13.23 9.19
N ASP A 66 2.47 14.08 10.17
CA ASP A 66 1.96 15.44 9.96
C ASP A 66 2.93 16.28 9.15
N ALA A 67 4.23 16.22 9.46
CA ALA A 67 5.28 16.92 8.71
C ALA A 67 5.33 16.44 7.26
N LEU A 68 5.28 15.11 7.01
CA LEU A 68 5.21 14.56 5.67
C LEU A 68 3.96 15.04 4.91
N ALA A 69 2.81 15.11 5.56
CA ALA A 69 1.59 15.62 4.96
C ALA A 69 1.69 17.11 4.61
N VAL A 70 2.41 17.90 5.41
CA VAL A 70 2.73 19.31 5.10
C VAL A 70 3.61 19.40 3.86
N GLU A 71 4.69 18.62 3.77
CA GLU A 71 5.58 18.64 2.60
C GLU A 71 4.86 18.20 1.32
N ARG A 72 4.00 17.19 1.37
CA ARG A 72 3.16 16.78 0.24
C ARG A 72 2.28 17.92 -0.29
N ARG A 73 1.67 18.71 0.60
CA ARG A 73 0.85 19.87 0.20
C ARG A 73 1.64 21.02 -0.40
N ARG A 74 2.96 21.08 -0.20
CA ARG A 74 3.87 22.07 -0.78
C ARG A 74 4.41 21.67 -2.14
N MET A 75 4.22 20.43 -2.56
CA MET A 75 4.68 19.97 -3.86
C MET A 75 4.01 20.75 -4.99
N PRO A 76 4.75 21.07 -6.05
CA PRO A 76 4.18 21.74 -7.21
C PRO A 76 3.13 20.87 -7.90
N TRP A 77 2.06 21.48 -8.35
CA TRP A 77 1.00 20.83 -9.08
C TRP A 77 1.35 20.75 -10.56
N MET A 78 1.12 19.59 -11.17
CA MET A 78 1.30 19.38 -12.60
C MET A 78 -0.03 19.56 -13.32
N ALA A 79 -0.12 20.52 -14.23
CA ALA A 79 -1.31 20.72 -15.04
C ALA A 79 -1.57 19.51 -15.95
N VAL A 80 -2.84 19.09 -16.04
CA VAL A 80 -3.29 18.01 -16.91
C VAL A 80 -3.94 18.65 -18.14
N GLU A 81 -3.18 18.70 -19.26
CA GLU A 81 -3.62 19.35 -20.49
C GLU A 81 -4.41 18.39 -21.41
N LYS A 82 -4.19 17.08 -21.26
CA LYS A 82 -4.81 16.05 -22.09
C LYS A 82 -6.18 15.65 -21.55
N HIS A 83 -7.13 15.45 -22.46
CA HIS A 83 -8.44 14.89 -22.15
C HIS A 83 -8.36 13.37 -22.09
N PHE A 84 -8.24 12.80 -20.90
CA PHE A 84 -8.25 11.37 -20.68
C PHE A 84 -9.66 10.78 -20.75
N ARG A 85 -9.74 9.56 -21.30
CA ARG A 85 -10.99 8.83 -21.52
C ARG A 85 -11.01 7.51 -20.78
N PHE A 86 -12.14 7.23 -20.23
CA PHE A 86 -12.44 6.02 -19.49
C PHE A 86 -13.77 5.45 -19.93
N GLU A 87 -14.00 4.19 -19.60
CA GLU A 87 -15.32 3.56 -19.67
C GLU A 87 -15.75 3.19 -18.25
N GLY A 88 -16.91 3.63 -17.85
CA GLY A 88 -17.53 3.28 -16.58
C GLY A 88 -18.76 2.38 -16.79
N PRO A 89 -19.42 1.98 -15.70
CA PRO A 89 -20.62 1.14 -15.79
C PRO A 89 -21.78 1.81 -16.57
N ASN A 90 -21.75 3.13 -16.70
CA ASN A 90 -22.74 3.91 -17.43
C ASN A 90 -22.25 4.38 -18.82
N GLY A 91 -21.13 3.85 -19.31
CA GLY A 91 -20.51 4.21 -20.58
C GLY A 91 -19.31 5.13 -20.45
N ALA A 92 -19.02 5.89 -21.52
CA ALA A 92 -17.83 6.74 -21.62
C ALA A 92 -17.80 7.82 -20.52
N ALA A 93 -16.61 8.04 -19.95
CA ALA A 93 -16.34 9.05 -18.94
C ALA A 93 -15.01 9.76 -19.22
N SER A 94 -14.90 11.03 -18.84
CA SER A 94 -13.65 11.79 -18.85
C SER A 94 -13.01 11.79 -17.44
N LEU A 95 -11.76 12.26 -17.36
CA LEU A 95 -11.14 12.48 -16.05
C LEU A 95 -11.96 13.47 -15.18
N ALA A 96 -12.62 14.44 -15.78
CA ALA A 96 -13.48 15.39 -15.07
C ALA A 96 -14.72 14.71 -14.46
N ASP A 97 -15.28 13.71 -15.15
CA ASP A 97 -16.45 12.97 -14.67
C ASP A 97 -16.10 12.11 -13.43
N LEU A 98 -14.87 11.62 -13.34
CA LEU A 98 -14.39 10.81 -12.20
C LEU A 98 -14.41 11.61 -10.88
N PHE A 99 -14.39 12.91 -10.92
CA PHE A 99 -14.54 13.76 -9.73
C PHE A 99 -15.95 13.69 -9.13
N GLU A 100 -16.94 13.23 -9.87
CA GLU A 100 -18.35 13.17 -9.43
C GLU A 100 -18.86 14.52 -8.84
N GLY A 101 -18.44 15.61 -9.45
CA GLY A 101 -18.78 16.96 -9.02
C GLY A 101 -17.95 17.50 -7.84
N ARG A 102 -17.08 16.70 -7.25
CA ARG A 102 -16.19 17.09 -6.15
C ARG A 102 -14.94 17.79 -6.66
N ARG A 103 -14.25 18.49 -5.76
CA ARG A 103 -13.05 19.25 -6.08
C ARG A 103 -11.78 18.39 -6.11
N GLN A 104 -11.73 17.32 -5.34
CA GLN A 104 -10.57 16.45 -5.21
C GLN A 104 -10.87 15.03 -5.70
N LEU A 105 -9.88 14.40 -6.29
CA LEU A 105 -9.98 13.04 -6.80
C LEU A 105 -8.73 12.24 -6.44
N ILE A 106 -8.94 11.03 -5.96
CA ILE A 106 -7.90 10.00 -5.82
C ILE A 106 -8.19 8.92 -6.87
N VAL A 107 -7.23 8.66 -7.73
CA VAL A 107 -7.30 7.58 -8.73
C VAL A 107 -6.30 6.51 -8.35
N TYR A 108 -6.77 5.34 -7.94
CA TYR A 108 -5.93 4.18 -7.78
C TYR A 108 -5.82 3.41 -9.09
N ARG A 109 -4.61 3.31 -9.64
CA ARG A 109 -4.32 2.49 -10.80
C ARG A 109 -4.08 1.06 -10.33
N ALA A 110 -5.03 0.16 -10.62
CA ALA A 110 -4.95 -1.25 -10.28
C ALA A 110 -4.42 -2.08 -11.47
N PHE A 111 -3.65 -3.13 -11.17
CA PHE A 111 -3.30 -4.13 -12.18
C PHE A 111 -4.46 -5.11 -12.36
N TYR A 112 -5.17 -4.92 -13.44
CA TYR A 112 -6.19 -5.82 -13.94
C TYR A 112 -6.29 -5.59 -15.45
N ALA A 113 -5.87 -6.57 -16.24
CA ALA A 113 -5.87 -6.48 -17.69
C ALA A 113 -6.09 -7.86 -18.30
N PRO A 114 -6.75 -7.95 -19.48
CA PRO A 114 -7.13 -9.23 -20.10
C PRO A 114 -5.96 -10.19 -20.36
N ASP A 115 -4.79 -9.64 -20.66
CA ASP A 115 -3.63 -10.42 -21.15
C ASP A 115 -2.51 -10.57 -20.11
N VAL A 116 -2.73 -10.09 -18.87
CA VAL A 116 -1.71 -10.13 -17.82
C VAL A 116 -2.01 -11.26 -16.85
N THR A 117 -1.07 -12.20 -16.73
CA THR A 117 -1.17 -13.36 -15.83
C THR A 117 -0.10 -13.38 -14.76
N THR A 118 0.90 -12.50 -14.82
CA THR A 118 2.00 -12.42 -13.86
C THR A 118 2.33 -10.97 -13.52
N TYR A 119 2.73 -10.74 -12.29
CA TYR A 119 3.20 -9.44 -11.84
C TYR A 119 4.68 -9.26 -12.18
N PRO A 120 5.08 -8.27 -13.02
CA PRO A 120 6.44 -8.17 -13.54
C PRO A 120 7.52 -8.04 -12.46
N ALA A 121 7.23 -7.34 -11.37
CA ALA A 121 8.22 -7.03 -10.34
C ALA A 121 8.38 -8.11 -9.26
N SER A 122 7.33 -8.90 -8.98
CA SER A 122 7.35 -9.91 -7.91
C SER A 122 7.31 -11.34 -8.43
N GLY A 123 7.02 -11.55 -9.73
CA GLY A 123 6.76 -12.87 -10.30
C GLY A 123 5.48 -13.52 -9.77
N GLY A 124 4.66 -12.78 -9.02
CA GLY A 124 3.40 -13.26 -8.47
C GLY A 124 2.39 -13.56 -9.56
N ALA A 125 1.56 -14.56 -9.35
CA ALA A 125 0.48 -14.91 -10.27
C ALA A 125 -0.71 -13.94 -10.13
N TYR A 126 -1.42 -13.74 -11.24
CA TYR A 126 -2.75 -13.16 -11.25
C TYR A 126 -3.75 -14.30 -11.51
N PRO A 127 -4.29 -14.96 -10.48
CA PRO A 127 -5.14 -16.15 -10.69
C PRO A 127 -6.31 -15.88 -11.60
N GLU A 128 -6.82 -14.66 -11.63
CA GLU A 128 -7.96 -14.23 -12.43
C GLU A 128 -7.66 -12.93 -13.19
N ARG A 129 -6.41 -12.74 -13.61
CA ARG A 129 -5.93 -11.53 -14.30
C ARG A 129 -5.96 -10.25 -13.45
N ALA A 130 -6.44 -10.33 -12.21
CA ALA A 130 -6.42 -9.22 -11.25
C ALA A 130 -5.32 -9.44 -10.21
N CYS A 131 -4.59 -8.38 -9.91
CA CYS A 131 -3.50 -8.41 -8.92
C CYS A 131 -4.04 -8.62 -7.51
N VAL A 132 -3.58 -9.66 -6.81
CA VAL A 132 -3.97 -9.93 -5.42
C VAL A 132 -3.61 -8.78 -4.47
N GLY A 133 -2.49 -8.10 -4.69
CA GLY A 133 -2.10 -6.93 -3.90
C GLY A 133 -3.02 -5.72 -4.13
N CYS A 134 -3.48 -5.49 -5.37
CA CYS A 134 -4.49 -4.47 -5.65
C CYS A 134 -5.84 -4.83 -5.02
N SER A 135 -6.21 -6.12 -5.02
CA SER A 135 -7.40 -6.64 -4.37
C SER A 135 -7.33 -6.49 -2.84
N PHE A 136 -6.20 -6.83 -2.25
CA PHE A 136 -5.91 -6.57 -0.84
C PHE A 136 -6.04 -5.07 -0.49
N GLY A 137 -5.62 -4.17 -1.39
CA GLY A 137 -5.83 -2.73 -1.25
C GLY A 137 -7.31 -2.34 -1.33
N ALA A 138 -8.08 -2.96 -2.23
CA ALA A 138 -9.51 -2.70 -2.39
C ALA A 138 -10.32 -3.07 -1.14
N ASP A 139 -9.99 -4.18 -0.49
CA ASP A 139 -10.60 -4.61 0.78
C ASP A 139 -10.42 -3.60 1.93
N GLN A 140 -9.46 -2.69 1.79
CA GLN A 140 -9.10 -1.69 2.81
C GLN A 140 -9.64 -0.29 2.52
N VAL A 141 -10.39 -0.12 1.44
CA VAL A 141 -10.98 1.17 1.10
C VAL A 141 -12.04 1.54 2.15
N ALA A 142 -11.83 2.70 2.78
CA ALA A 142 -12.79 3.24 3.72
C ALA A 142 -14.13 3.58 3.01
N HIS A 143 -15.23 3.57 3.76
CA HIS A 143 -16.53 3.96 3.22
C HIS A 143 -16.44 5.35 2.55
N PRO A 144 -16.85 5.49 1.26
CA PRO A 144 -16.60 6.69 0.45
C PRO A 144 -17.23 7.95 1.03
N ALA A 145 -18.29 7.84 1.80
CA ALA A 145 -18.94 8.99 2.44
C ALA A 145 -17.98 9.84 3.30
N HIS A 146 -16.95 9.22 3.90
CA HIS A 146 -15.96 9.95 4.71
C HIS A 146 -15.06 10.85 3.84
N LEU A 147 -14.67 10.38 2.67
CA LEU A 147 -13.91 11.16 1.68
C LEU A 147 -14.83 12.22 1.04
N ASN A 148 -16.03 11.82 0.65
CA ASN A 148 -17.02 12.69 0.03
C ASN A 148 -17.36 13.90 0.92
N ALA A 149 -17.46 13.70 2.24
CA ALA A 149 -17.65 14.77 3.21
C ALA A 149 -16.47 15.77 3.27
N ARG A 150 -15.34 15.44 2.62
CA ARG A 150 -14.18 16.31 2.46
C ARG A 150 -13.93 16.66 0.99
N ASP A 151 -15.01 16.71 0.21
CA ASP A 151 -14.99 17.10 -1.20
C ASP A 151 -13.98 16.29 -2.04
N THR A 152 -13.88 14.98 -1.74
CA THR A 152 -12.92 14.07 -2.34
C THR A 152 -13.62 12.82 -2.83
N THR A 153 -13.38 12.44 -4.09
CA THR A 153 -13.78 11.16 -4.67
C THR A 153 -12.58 10.21 -4.70
N LEU A 154 -12.81 8.93 -4.48
CA LEU A 154 -11.82 7.87 -4.73
C LEU A 154 -12.40 6.93 -5.76
N VAL A 155 -11.63 6.66 -6.82
CA VAL A 155 -11.98 5.70 -7.86
C VAL A 155 -10.81 4.76 -8.13
N TYR A 156 -11.14 3.57 -8.62
CA TYR A 156 -10.19 2.62 -9.18
C TYR A 156 -10.20 2.72 -10.70
N VAL A 157 -9.06 2.51 -11.32
CA VAL A 157 -8.94 2.40 -12.79
C VAL A 157 -8.04 1.23 -13.14
N SER A 158 -8.35 0.53 -14.25
CA SER A 158 -7.54 -0.57 -14.77
C SER A 158 -7.78 -0.76 -16.27
N ARG A 159 -7.06 -1.67 -16.88
CA ARG A 159 -7.24 -2.02 -18.32
C ARG A 159 -8.32 -3.08 -18.57
N ALA A 160 -8.85 -3.70 -17.53
CA ALA A 160 -9.88 -4.72 -17.69
C ALA A 160 -11.18 -4.15 -18.26
N PRO A 161 -11.91 -4.90 -19.09
CA PRO A 161 -13.24 -4.53 -19.55
C PRO A 161 -14.23 -4.39 -18.39
N GLN A 162 -15.22 -3.51 -18.55
CA GLN A 162 -16.22 -3.26 -17.50
C GLN A 162 -16.95 -4.53 -17.04
N ALA A 163 -17.25 -5.45 -17.95
CA ALA A 163 -17.90 -6.71 -17.60
C ALA A 163 -17.07 -7.56 -16.60
N GLU A 164 -15.74 -7.62 -16.79
CA GLU A 164 -14.84 -8.33 -15.89
C GLU A 164 -14.71 -7.58 -14.57
N ILE A 165 -14.60 -6.26 -14.59
CA ILE A 165 -14.55 -5.42 -13.39
C ILE A 165 -15.81 -5.63 -12.54
N GLN A 166 -17.00 -5.58 -13.14
CA GLN A 166 -18.25 -5.77 -12.40
C GLN A 166 -18.35 -7.17 -11.79
N GLY A 167 -17.96 -8.22 -12.53
CA GLY A 167 -17.94 -9.59 -12.00
C GLY A 167 -17.00 -9.75 -10.82
N LEU A 168 -15.79 -9.14 -10.87
CA LEU A 168 -14.86 -9.15 -9.75
C LEU A 168 -15.40 -8.37 -8.54
N LYS A 169 -15.97 -7.19 -8.77
CA LYS A 169 -16.58 -6.38 -7.71
C LYS A 169 -17.73 -7.09 -7.00
N GLU A 170 -18.61 -7.75 -7.77
CA GLU A 170 -19.72 -8.54 -7.22
C GLU A 170 -19.20 -9.69 -6.35
N ARG A 171 -18.24 -10.48 -6.84
CA ARG A 171 -17.62 -11.56 -6.09
C ARG A 171 -16.99 -11.09 -4.79
N MET A 172 -16.29 -9.96 -4.82
CA MET A 172 -15.48 -9.45 -3.70
C MET A 172 -16.25 -8.46 -2.80
N GLY A 173 -17.52 -8.17 -3.07
CA GLY A 173 -18.32 -7.24 -2.26
C GLY A 173 -17.86 -5.78 -2.32
N TRP A 174 -17.31 -5.34 -3.47
CA TRP A 174 -16.77 -3.98 -3.64
C TRP A 174 -17.74 -3.02 -4.32
N GLU A 175 -19.03 -3.10 -4.05
CA GLU A 175 -20.07 -2.29 -4.69
C GLU A 175 -19.81 -0.79 -4.54
N LEU A 176 -19.24 -0.38 -3.40
CA LEU A 176 -18.99 1.04 -3.10
C LEU A 176 -17.75 1.63 -3.79
N ILE A 177 -16.94 0.82 -4.47
CA ILE A 177 -15.74 1.30 -5.17
C ILE A 177 -16.10 1.61 -6.62
N PRO A 178 -16.14 2.90 -7.05
CA PRO A 178 -16.25 3.23 -8.47
C PRO A 178 -14.98 2.72 -9.19
N TRP A 179 -15.17 1.93 -10.27
CA TRP A 179 -14.06 1.36 -11.00
C TRP A 179 -14.27 1.50 -12.51
N TYR A 180 -13.29 2.11 -13.19
CA TYR A 180 -13.35 2.46 -14.59
C TYR A 180 -12.28 1.73 -15.38
N THR A 181 -12.58 1.46 -16.67
CA THR A 181 -11.62 0.97 -17.66
C THR A 181 -10.86 2.14 -18.26
N VAL A 182 -9.54 2.08 -18.24
CA VAL A 182 -8.67 3.02 -18.96
C VAL A 182 -8.68 2.67 -20.45
N THR A 183 -9.08 3.60 -21.30
CA THR A 183 -9.22 3.38 -22.77
C THR A 183 -8.16 4.10 -23.60
N ASP A 184 -7.26 4.85 -22.96
CA ASP A 184 -6.20 5.63 -23.62
C ASP A 184 -4.83 5.48 -22.95
N ASP A 185 -3.93 6.46 -23.14
CA ASP A 185 -2.56 6.45 -22.64
C ASP A 185 -2.40 7.00 -21.21
N PHE A 186 -3.45 7.02 -20.38
CA PHE A 186 -3.39 7.52 -18.99
C PHE A 186 -2.22 6.92 -18.22
N ASP A 187 -2.03 5.62 -18.31
CA ASP A 187 -0.96 4.92 -17.61
C ASP A 187 0.43 5.42 -18.04
N LYS A 188 0.66 5.53 -19.33
CA LYS A 188 1.91 5.96 -19.93
C LYS A 188 2.21 7.42 -19.62
N ASP A 189 1.21 8.30 -19.76
CA ASP A 189 1.38 9.74 -19.56
C ASP A 189 1.66 10.09 -18.10
N PHE A 190 1.18 9.28 -17.17
CA PHE A 190 1.47 9.44 -15.75
C PHE A 190 2.58 8.53 -15.21
N GLY A 191 3.23 7.73 -16.07
CA GLY A 191 4.33 6.85 -15.69
C GLY A 191 3.92 5.74 -14.74
N VAL A 192 2.71 5.18 -14.91
CA VAL A 192 2.13 4.11 -14.08
C VAL A 192 1.73 2.89 -14.89
N ASP A 193 2.29 2.75 -16.09
CA ASP A 193 2.01 1.67 -17.04
C ASP A 193 2.49 0.29 -16.54
N GLU A 194 3.55 0.26 -15.74
CA GLU A 194 4.09 -0.97 -15.16
C GLU A 194 3.81 -1.14 -13.67
N TRP A 195 3.15 -0.16 -13.02
CA TRP A 195 3.00 -0.13 -11.57
C TRP A 195 1.63 0.36 -11.13
N HIS A 196 1.12 -0.26 -10.06
CA HIS A 196 0.00 0.27 -9.33
C HIS A 196 0.35 1.59 -8.62
N GLY A 197 -0.64 2.35 -8.22
CA GLY A 197 -0.41 3.52 -7.39
C GLY A 197 -1.60 4.45 -7.28
N HIS A 198 -1.52 5.30 -6.26
CA HIS A 198 -2.50 6.34 -6.00
C HIS A 198 -2.05 7.65 -6.63
N ASN A 199 -2.86 8.18 -7.52
CA ASN A 199 -2.72 9.53 -8.07
C ASN A 199 -3.73 10.43 -7.38
N ALA A 200 -3.29 11.58 -6.87
CA ALA A 200 -4.18 12.61 -6.34
C ALA A 200 -4.28 13.77 -7.32
N PHE A 201 -5.51 14.23 -7.53
CA PHE A 201 -5.82 15.36 -8.40
C PHE A 201 -6.67 16.40 -7.67
N ILE A 202 -6.58 17.63 -8.14
CA ILE A 202 -7.46 18.71 -7.74
C ILE A 202 -8.01 19.41 -8.99
N ARG A 203 -9.25 19.88 -8.92
CA ARG A 203 -9.88 20.69 -9.96
C ARG A 203 -10.07 22.12 -9.48
N GLU A 204 -9.62 23.07 -10.30
CA GLU A 204 -9.85 24.49 -10.10
C GLU A 204 -10.51 25.08 -11.35
N GLY A 205 -11.83 25.32 -11.25
CA GLY A 205 -12.66 25.62 -12.41
C GLY A 205 -12.64 24.46 -13.40
N ASP A 206 -12.25 24.74 -14.64
CA ASP A 206 -12.14 23.75 -15.72
C ASP A 206 -10.75 23.10 -15.81
N ARG A 207 -9.80 23.53 -14.99
CA ARG A 207 -8.43 23.01 -14.97
C ARG A 207 -8.27 21.91 -13.95
N ILE A 208 -7.59 20.84 -14.34
CA ILE A 208 -7.22 19.70 -13.49
C ILE A 208 -5.72 19.70 -13.28
N PHE A 209 -5.29 19.41 -12.07
CA PHE A 209 -3.88 19.28 -11.71
C PHE A 209 -3.65 17.96 -10.98
N ARG A 210 -2.56 17.24 -11.33
CA ARG A 210 -2.04 16.15 -10.52
C ARG A 210 -1.18 16.75 -9.41
N THR A 211 -1.50 16.43 -8.17
CA THR A 211 -0.86 17.01 -6.98
C THR A 211 0.09 16.05 -6.29
N TYR A 212 -0.14 14.75 -6.43
CA TYR A 212 0.68 13.74 -5.78
C TYR A 212 0.58 12.38 -6.47
N PHE A 213 1.63 11.58 -6.31
CA PHE A 213 1.65 10.17 -6.69
C PHE A 213 2.40 9.36 -5.63
N VAL A 214 1.89 8.16 -5.33
CA VAL A 214 2.56 7.22 -4.45
C VAL A 214 2.26 5.79 -4.88
N ASN A 215 3.27 4.92 -4.81
CA ASN A 215 3.18 3.50 -5.13
C ASN A 215 4.08 2.65 -4.24
N ALA A 216 4.10 1.35 -4.47
CA ALA A 216 4.96 0.37 -3.80
C ALA A 216 4.91 0.53 -2.26
N ARG A 217 6.06 0.53 -1.61
CA ARG A 217 6.14 0.67 -0.15
C ARG A 217 5.50 1.97 0.38
N GLY A 218 5.42 3.00 -0.45
CA GLY A 218 4.76 4.26 -0.09
C GLY A 218 3.24 4.14 0.09
N ASP A 219 2.60 3.13 -0.50
CA ASP A 219 1.17 2.86 -0.36
C ASP A 219 0.79 2.19 0.97
N SER A 220 1.73 1.53 1.64
CA SER A 220 1.45 0.72 2.84
C SER A 220 0.75 1.49 3.94
N HIS A 221 1.01 2.80 4.07
CA HIS A 221 0.37 3.63 5.09
C HIS A 221 -1.10 3.97 4.80
N LEU A 222 -1.58 3.69 3.58
CA LEU A 222 -2.98 3.88 3.18
C LEU A 222 -3.82 2.64 3.52
N GLY A 223 -3.19 1.50 3.78
CA GLY A 223 -3.87 0.25 4.12
C GLY A 223 -4.01 0.03 5.62
N THR A 224 -5.22 -0.29 6.07
CA THR A 224 -5.53 -0.53 7.48
C THR A 224 -4.93 -1.82 8.00
N THR A 225 -4.88 -2.87 7.19
CA THR A 225 -4.32 -4.19 7.58
C THR A 225 -2.85 -4.07 7.97
N TRP A 226 -2.03 -3.37 7.20
CA TRP A 226 -0.64 -3.13 7.56
C TRP A 226 -0.50 -2.35 8.88
N SER A 227 -1.34 -1.34 9.07
CA SER A 227 -1.33 -0.54 10.30
C SER A 227 -1.75 -1.36 11.51
N TYR A 228 -2.67 -2.31 11.36
CA TYR A 228 -3.04 -3.23 12.44
C TYR A 228 -1.93 -4.23 12.74
N LEU A 229 -1.30 -4.82 11.72
CA LEU A 229 -0.18 -5.75 11.93
C LEU A 229 1.01 -5.04 12.58
N ASP A 230 1.32 -3.81 12.19
CA ASP A 230 2.43 -3.02 12.74
C ASP A 230 2.31 -2.77 14.26
N ILE A 231 1.13 -2.90 14.86
CA ILE A 231 0.93 -2.79 16.32
C ILE A 231 0.87 -4.14 17.04
N THR A 232 0.97 -5.24 16.31
CA THR A 232 1.01 -6.58 16.91
C THR A 232 2.43 -6.97 17.34
N ALA A 233 2.53 -7.99 18.20
CA ALA A 233 3.82 -8.43 18.72
C ALA A 233 4.74 -9.06 17.64
N LEU A 234 4.17 -9.59 16.55
CA LEU A 234 4.90 -10.25 15.48
C LEU A 234 5.02 -9.37 14.22
N GLY A 235 4.39 -8.19 14.20
CA GLY A 235 4.38 -7.32 13.03
C GLY A 235 3.67 -7.94 11.82
N ARG A 236 4.14 -7.63 10.62
CA ARG A 236 3.63 -8.17 9.35
C ARG A 236 4.17 -9.56 9.03
N GLN A 237 5.12 -10.04 9.81
CA GLN A 237 5.81 -11.32 9.62
C GLN A 237 6.50 -11.43 8.25
N GLU A 238 7.08 -10.33 7.79
CA GLU A 238 7.86 -10.24 6.56
C GLU A 238 9.37 -10.22 6.87
N GLU A 239 10.21 -10.81 6.01
CA GLU A 239 11.65 -11.02 6.20
C GLU A 239 12.46 -9.73 6.46
N TRP A 240 11.94 -8.56 6.10
CA TRP A 240 12.60 -7.27 6.36
C TRP A 240 12.36 -6.76 7.78
N GLU A 241 11.45 -7.35 8.52
CA GLU A 241 11.12 -6.96 9.89
C GLU A 241 12.07 -7.58 10.90
N ASP A 242 12.10 -7.00 12.07
CA ASP A 242 12.84 -7.45 13.24
C ASP A 242 11.93 -8.39 14.09
N SER A 243 11.37 -9.41 13.45
CA SER A 243 10.49 -10.36 14.13
C SER A 243 11.29 -11.33 15.00
N PRO A 244 10.73 -11.85 16.11
CA PRO A 244 11.40 -12.83 16.96
C PRO A 244 11.79 -14.08 16.18
N GLU A 245 12.96 -14.66 16.51
CA GLU A 245 13.44 -15.92 15.92
C GLU A 245 12.46 -17.07 16.17
N GLY A 246 12.24 -17.92 15.18
CA GLY A 246 11.38 -19.10 15.25
C GLY A 246 9.92 -18.86 14.88
N TYR A 247 9.54 -17.63 14.56
CA TYR A 247 8.22 -17.32 14.01
C TYR A 247 8.25 -17.28 12.48
N LEU A 248 7.10 -17.56 11.86
CA LEU A 248 6.94 -17.50 10.42
C LEU A 248 7.32 -16.12 9.89
N GLN A 249 8.14 -16.10 8.85
CA GLN A 249 8.45 -14.90 8.07
C GLN A 249 8.35 -15.25 6.60
N THR A 250 7.68 -14.42 5.84
CA THR A 250 7.50 -14.58 4.40
C THR A 250 8.23 -13.47 3.64
N PRO A 251 8.62 -13.70 2.38
CA PRO A 251 9.03 -12.60 1.54
C PRO A 251 7.95 -11.52 1.49
N PRO A 252 8.35 -10.23 1.40
CA PRO A 252 7.40 -9.13 1.32
C PRO A 252 6.41 -9.33 0.19
N TYR A 253 5.13 -9.04 0.45
CA TYR A 253 4.04 -9.06 -0.53
C TYR A 253 3.64 -10.45 -1.05
N GLN A 254 4.19 -11.54 -0.54
CA GLN A 254 3.88 -12.88 -1.02
C GLN A 254 2.82 -13.62 -0.18
N TRP A 255 2.41 -13.08 0.94
CA TRP A 255 1.38 -13.66 1.80
C TRP A 255 -0.06 -13.21 1.46
N TRP A 256 -0.19 -12.26 0.55
CA TRP A 256 -1.49 -11.72 0.14
C TRP A 256 -2.23 -12.69 -0.77
N ASN A 257 -3.54 -12.74 -0.58
CA ASN A 257 -4.45 -13.45 -1.46
C ASN A 257 -5.76 -12.66 -1.61
N TYR A 258 -6.67 -13.10 -2.48
CA TYR A 258 -8.04 -12.63 -2.41
C TYR A 258 -8.62 -13.01 -1.05
N HIS A 259 -9.47 -12.16 -0.47
CA HIS A 259 -9.98 -12.42 0.89
C HIS A 259 -10.81 -13.70 1.00
N ASP A 260 -11.41 -14.15 -0.12
CA ASP A 260 -12.17 -15.38 -0.21
C ASP A 260 -11.34 -16.64 -0.55
N ALA A 261 -10.02 -16.47 -0.74
CA ALA A 261 -9.14 -17.58 -1.14
C ALA A 261 -8.12 -17.98 -0.06
N TYR A 262 -8.07 -17.29 1.08
CA TYR A 262 -7.20 -17.72 2.19
C TYR A 262 -7.61 -19.11 2.72
N GLY A 263 -6.60 -19.97 2.93
CA GLY A 263 -6.79 -21.33 3.47
C GLY A 263 -7.31 -22.37 2.47
N GLN A 264 -7.38 -22.03 1.18
CA GLN A 264 -7.75 -22.98 0.13
C GLN A 264 -6.56 -23.81 -0.38
N ASP A 265 -5.33 -23.37 -0.08
CA ASP A 265 -4.07 -24.01 -0.50
C ASP A 265 -3.47 -24.91 0.60
N ALA A 266 -4.25 -25.32 1.63
CA ALA A 266 -3.79 -26.16 2.75
C ALA A 266 -4.07 -27.65 2.53
#